data_4a5d50b04e2b24a8aeb5f009fa176ee8
#
_entry.id   4a5d50b04e2b24a8aeb5f009fa176ee8
#
_cell.length_a   1.000
_cell.length_b   1.000
_cell.length_c   1.000
_cell.angle_alpha   90.00
_cell.angle_beta   90.00
_cell.angle_gamma   90.00
#
_symmetry.space_group_name_H-M   'P 1'
#
loop_
_entity.id
_entity.type
_entity.pdbx_description
1 polymer ?
#
loop_
_entity_poly.entity_id
_entity_poly.type
_entity_poly.pdbx_seq_one_letter_code
_entity_poly.pdbx_strand_id
1 'polypeptide(L)'
;MLVWLALTLASNPAAAQTTTSYSNTTTGTISETATTCASPMVRNFTVAANAQITDVNIGVQFTHSYRGDVRATLVSPSGTVVNLITNVGTSASNLNVLFDDSAAASISTHMSNDNTAAAPPYQRTFRPEGSLASFNGQGSAGTWQLTICDSLNSDSGNFTRSDLTLTTVPIAPSADLSLTKSVSNASPAPGASINYILSVTNASGSALTATGVTVQDILPAGFAFTGASGFGSYNSTTGVWTVGSIPPGTTRTLTITGTVTATAGASVSNIAEVSASSAFDFDSTPGNGAAGEDDYDNASFTVSGTRTAGTPPTLVCPVGTTVHDWDGVTWAAGTTSGSYALTAIGTMNFNIGISGGAFLNNATYGGPSPTRQNIVTGGLAPAQFSIFEIADFTSQSGAITTTMTLPTAVPGVQFRVFDIDYAAGQFADRLTVTGSFNGLPVTPTLTNGVSNYVIGNSAYGDATSADASANGNVVVTFAAPVDTITITYGSHGLAPADPGQQGAAIHDITFCRPTANLTIAKTSSVISDPINGTTDPKAIPGATMRYCILVTNNGSGTATGINIADALPASTTFAPGSLRSGTSCAGATTVEDDNAGGADESDPFGASIGGTTVAATATTLAPGNALAIAFDVTIN
;
A
#
# COMPACT_ATOMS: atom_id res chain seq x y z
N MET A 1 7.53 8.75 -45.68
CA MET A 1 7.86 7.34 -45.95
C MET A 1 7.08 6.51 -44.90
N LEU A 2 5.85 6.11 -45.29
CA LEU A 2 5.00 5.27 -44.41
C LEU A 2 5.47 3.82 -44.55
N VAL A 3 5.92 3.25 -43.45
CA VAL A 3 6.19 1.80 -43.36
C VAL A 3 4.90 1.11 -42.95
N TRP A 4 4.30 0.38 -43.88
CA TRP A 4 3.20 -0.54 -43.59
C TRP A 4 3.77 -1.78 -42.90
N LEU A 5 3.42 -1.95 -41.61
CA LEU A 5 3.67 -3.20 -40.88
C LEU A 5 2.57 -4.19 -41.28
N ALA A 6 2.88 -5.13 -42.13
CA ALA A 6 1.98 -6.23 -42.46
C ALA A 6 1.89 -7.17 -41.23
N LEU A 7 0.75 -7.14 -40.54
CA LEU A 7 0.40 -8.12 -39.50
C LEU A 7 0.03 -9.44 -40.21
N THR A 8 0.96 -10.39 -40.28
CA THR A 8 0.64 -11.75 -40.70
C THR A 8 -0.17 -12.43 -39.59
N LEU A 9 -1.48 -12.49 -39.76
CA LEU A 9 -2.34 -13.40 -39.01
C LEU A 9 -1.88 -14.83 -39.32
N ALA A 10 -1.15 -15.44 -38.40
CA ALA A 10 -0.93 -16.89 -38.44
C ALA A 10 -2.29 -17.54 -38.23
N SER A 11 -2.83 -18.17 -39.29
CA SER A 11 -4.00 -19.04 -39.15
C SER A 11 -3.59 -20.25 -38.31
N ASN A 12 -4.05 -20.30 -37.05
CA ASN A 12 -3.97 -21.53 -36.26
C ASN A 12 -4.69 -22.65 -37.07
N PRO A 13 -4.06 -23.82 -37.25
CA PRO A 13 -4.75 -24.96 -37.84
C PRO A 13 -5.99 -25.26 -36.97
N ALA A 14 -7.17 -25.36 -37.60
CA ALA A 14 -8.40 -25.72 -36.89
C ALA A 14 -8.12 -27.01 -36.10
N ALA A 15 -8.31 -26.93 -34.77
CA ALA A 15 -8.13 -28.09 -33.91
C ALA A 15 -9.07 -29.22 -34.36
N ALA A 16 -8.56 -30.45 -34.45
CA ALA A 16 -9.34 -31.59 -34.91
C ALA A 16 -10.52 -31.84 -33.93
N GLN A 17 -11.77 -31.76 -34.43
CA GLN A 17 -12.94 -32.11 -33.67
C GLN A 17 -12.99 -33.62 -33.39
N THR A 18 -13.37 -34.00 -32.19
CA THR A 18 -13.58 -35.37 -31.78
C THR A 18 -15.02 -35.54 -31.29
N THR A 19 -15.76 -36.52 -31.83
CA THR A 19 -17.11 -36.86 -31.38
C THR A 19 -17.07 -38.16 -30.57
N THR A 20 -17.57 -38.12 -29.35
CA THR A 20 -17.62 -39.25 -28.42
C THR A 20 -19.02 -39.43 -27.86
N SER A 21 -19.51 -40.69 -27.83
CA SER A 21 -20.82 -41.01 -27.29
C SER A 21 -20.70 -41.81 -25.99
N TYR A 22 -21.55 -41.48 -25.04
CA TYR A 22 -21.69 -42.10 -23.72
C TYR A 22 -23.08 -42.65 -23.55
N SER A 23 -23.21 -43.94 -23.28
CA SER A 23 -24.51 -44.61 -23.19
C SER A 23 -24.90 -44.90 -21.76
N ASN A 24 -26.20 -44.75 -21.43
CA ASN A 24 -26.79 -45.24 -20.20
C ASN A 24 -28.02 -46.10 -20.55
N THR A 25 -27.95 -47.41 -20.21
CA THR A 25 -28.99 -48.41 -20.47
C THR A 25 -29.59 -48.95 -19.18
N THR A 26 -29.36 -48.28 -18.04
CA THR A 26 -29.96 -48.68 -16.76
C THR A 26 -31.44 -48.39 -16.79
N THR A 27 -32.25 -49.40 -16.90
CA THR A 27 -33.73 -49.28 -16.96
C THR A 27 -34.31 -48.72 -15.66
N GLY A 28 -35.53 -48.22 -15.72
CA GLY A 28 -36.25 -47.71 -14.54
C GLY A 28 -37.68 -47.30 -14.88
N THR A 29 -38.56 -47.41 -13.90
CA THR A 29 -39.99 -47.07 -14.08
C THR A 29 -40.18 -45.56 -14.10
N ILE A 30 -40.96 -45.07 -15.04
CA ILE A 30 -41.41 -43.67 -15.12
C ILE A 30 -42.89 -43.68 -14.73
N SER A 31 -43.22 -43.10 -13.57
CA SER A 31 -44.59 -42.99 -13.08
C SER A 31 -44.63 -41.93 -11.95
N GLU A 32 -45.82 -41.37 -11.70
CA GLU A 32 -46.06 -40.40 -10.65
C GLU A 32 -45.74 -40.91 -9.23
N THR A 33 -45.57 -42.20 -9.02
CA THR A 33 -45.21 -42.80 -7.73
C THR A 33 -43.73 -43.17 -7.61
N ALA A 34 -43.07 -43.48 -8.73
CA ALA A 34 -41.69 -43.95 -8.76
C ALA A 34 -40.69 -42.82 -9.13
N THR A 35 -41.15 -41.88 -9.96
CA THR A 35 -40.28 -40.83 -10.54
C THR A 35 -41.00 -39.48 -10.62
N THR A 36 -41.41 -38.96 -9.47
CA THR A 36 -42.08 -37.65 -9.37
C THR A 36 -41.09 -36.52 -9.75
N CYS A 37 -41.60 -35.35 -10.14
CA CYS A 37 -40.72 -34.21 -10.43
C CYS A 37 -40.07 -33.62 -9.17
N ALA A 38 -40.50 -33.99 -7.97
CA ALA A 38 -39.81 -33.73 -6.72
C ALA A 38 -38.67 -34.74 -6.43
N SER A 39 -38.74 -35.95 -7.05
CA SER A 39 -37.74 -37.01 -6.93
C SER A 39 -37.56 -37.69 -8.29
N PRO A 40 -36.90 -37.02 -9.26
CA PRO A 40 -36.78 -37.49 -10.62
C PRO A 40 -35.82 -38.68 -10.74
N MET A 41 -36.02 -39.49 -11.79
CA MET A 41 -35.00 -40.44 -12.20
C MET A 41 -33.77 -39.70 -12.72
N VAL A 42 -32.58 -40.09 -12.27
CA VAL A 42 -31.29 -39.53 -12.75
C VAL A 42 -30.53 -40.62 -13.50
N ARG A 43 -30.00 -40.27 -14.66
CA ARG A 43 -29.08 -41.09 -15.46
C ARG A 43 -27.79 -40.33 -15.68
N ASN A 44 -26.70 -40.86 -15.14
CA ASN A 44 -25.40 -40.24 -15.17
C ASN A 44 -24.58 -40.70 -16.38
N PHE A 45 -23.80 -39.77 -16.95
CA PHE A 45 -22.77 -40.05 -17.93
C PHE A 45 -21.45 -39.48 -17.38
N THR A 46 -20.45 -40.33 -17.20
CA THR A 46 -19.16 -39.90 -16.70
C THR A 46 -18.19 -39.63 -17.87
N VAL A 47 -17.78 -38.40 -18.02
CA VAL A 47 -16.82 -37.95 -19.04
C VAL A 47 -15.48 -37.71 -18.37
N ALA A 48 -14.47 -38.52 -18.70
CA ALA A 48 -13.16 -38.43 -18.04
C ALA A 48 -12.24 -37.39 -18.66
N ALA A 49 -12.29 -37.21 -19.99
CA ALA A 49 -11.41 -36.28 -20.71
C ALA A 49 -12.03 -34.90 -20.76
N ASN A 50 -11.24 -33.89 -20.39
CA ASN A 50 -11.64 -32.49 -20.51
C ASN A 50 -11.27 -31.95 -21.90
N ALA A 51 -12.27 -31.43 -22.61
CA ALA A 51 -12.12 -30.78 -23.91
C ALA A 51 -13.22 -29.73 -24.05
N GLN A 52 -13.01 -28.72 -24.89
CA GLN A 52 -14.03 -27.70 -25.11
C GLN A 52 -15.14 -28.22 -25.97
N ILE A 53 -16.38 -28.09 -25.51
CA ILE A 53 -17.61 -28.55 -26.21
C ILE A 53 -17.88 -27.61 -27.38
N THR A 54 -18.15 -28.18 -28.54
CA THR A 54 -18.57 -27.44 -29.74
C THR A 54 -19.99 -27.84 -30.20
N ASP A 55 -20.46 -29.04 -29.78
CA ASP A 55 -21.81 -29.52 -30.05
C ASP A 55 -22.20 -30.62 -29.06
N VAL A 56 -23.48 -30.65 -28.69
CA VAL A 56 -24.07 -31.66 -27.81
C VAL A 56 -25.34 -32.21 -28.44
N ASN A 57 -25.42 -33.55 -28.54
CA ASN A 57 -26.63 -34.25 -28.93
C ASN A 57 -26.97 -35.29 -27.87
N ILE A 58 -28.26 -35.53 -27.64
CA ILE A 58 -28.70 -36.57 -26.70
C ILE A 58 -29.88 -37.35 -27.22
N GLY A 59 -29.69 -38.65 -27.34
CA GLY A 59 -30.78 -39.59 -27.63
C GLY A 59 -31.47 -40.03 -26.36
N VAL A 60 -32.79 -40.10 -26.36
CA VAL A 60 -33.60 -40.56 -25.22
C VAL A 60 -34.66 -41.53 -25.71
N GLN A 61 -34.70 -42.73 -25.09
CA GLN A 61 -35.70 -43.73 -25.36
C GLN A 61 -36.38 -44.18 -24.07
N PHE A 62 -37.72 -44.09 -24.07
CA PHE A 62 -38.56 -44.64 -23.01
C PHE A 62 -39.94 -45.05 -23.56
N THR A 63 -40.58 -46.03 -22.92
CA THR A 63 -42.00 -46.31 -23.11
C THR A 63 -42.83 -45.51 -22.12
N HIS A 64 -43.98 -45.00 -22.49
CA HIS A 64 -44.97 -44.36 -21.62
C HIS A 64 -46.34 -44.37 -22.30
N SER A 65 -47.40 -44.64 -21.55
CA SER A 65 -48.72 -44.66 -22.12
C SER A 65 -49.27 -43.30 -22.51
N TYR A 66 -48.79 -42.23 -21.82
CA TYR A 66 -49.14 -40.83 -22.09
C TYR A 66 -47.92 -39.93 -21.99
N ARG A 67 -47.17 -39.70 -23.10
CA ARG A 67 -45.91 -38.96 -23.11
C ARG A 67 -46.08 -37.49 -22.66
N GLY A 68 -47.30 -36.93 -22.79
CA GLY A 68 -47.61 -35.59 -22.35
C GLY A 68 -47.40 -35.33 -20.85
N ASP A 69 -47.19 -36.39 -20.05
CA ASP A 69 -46.93 -36.25 -18.61
C ASP A 69 -45.47 -36.21 -18.25
N VAL A 70 -44.57 -36.50 -19.21
CA VAL A 70 -43.14 -36.67 -18.96
C VAL A 70 -42.38 -35.36 -19.18
N ARG A 71 -41.44 -35.08 -18.27
CA ARG A 71 -40.43 -34.03 -18.39
C ARG A 71 -39.02 -34.63 -18.35
N ALA A 72 -38.12 -34.07 -19.16
CA ALA A 72 -36.73 -34.47 -19.15
C ALA A 72 -35.82 -33.26 -19.31
N THR A 73 -34.72 -33.24 -18.55
CA THR A 73 -33.69 -32.18 -18.62
C THR A 73 -32.30 -32.79 -18.68
N LEU A 74 -31.38 -32.10 -19.34
CA LEU A 74 -29.95 -32.43 -19.34
C LEU A 74 -29.19 -31.36 -18.54
N VAL A 75 -28.33 -31.83 -17.63
CA VAL A 75 -27.49 -30.96 -16.78
C VAL A 75 -26.02 -31.26 -17.03
N SER A 76 -25.24 -30.25 -17.32
CA SER A 76 -23.80 -30.36 -17.49
C SER A 76 -23.04 -30.42 -16.14
N PRO A 77 -21.78 -30.85 -16.11
CA PRO A 77 -20.95 -30.81 -14.90
C PRO A 77 -20.78 -29.42 -14.27
N SER A 78 -20.84 -28.35 -15.07
CA SER A 78 -20.82 -26.95 -14.61
C SER A 78 -22.17 -26.44 -14.08
N GLY A 79 -23.24 -27.29 -14.10
CA GLY A 79 -24.56 -26.93 -13.57
C GLY A 79 -25.49 -26.27 -14.59
N THR A 80 -25.09 -26.12 -15.85
CA THR A 80 -26.01 -25.64 -16.90
C THR A 80 -27.12 -26.63 -17.15
N VAL A 81 -28.40 -26.18 -17.17
CA VAL A 81 -29.61 -26.99 -17.32
C VAL A 81 -30.30 -26.68 -18.63
N VAL A 82 -30.58 -27.70 -19.43
CA VAL A 82 -31.36 -27.60 -20.68
C VAL A 82 -32.60 -28.48 -20.62
N ASN A 83 -33.78 -27.90 -20.84
CA ASN A 83 -35.01 -28.62 -20.96
C ASN A 83 -35.07 -29.32 -22.31
N LEU A 84 -35.18 -30.65 -22.31
CA LEU A 84 -35.34 -31.47 -23.53
C LEU A 84 -36.80 -31.55 -23.96
N ILE A 85 -37.68 -31.88 -23.01
CA ILE A 85 -39.13 -32.04 -23.22
C ILE A 85 -39.86 -31.69 -21.92
N THR A 86 -40.96 -30.94 -22.04
CA THR A 86 -41.87 -30.58 -20.93
C THR A 86 -43.30 -30.80 -21.33
N ASN A 87 -43.84 -31.95 -20.97
CA ASN A 87 -45.25 -32.28 -21.21
C ASN A 87 -45.69 -32.20 -22.70
N VAL A 88 -44.84 -32.69 -23.61
CA VAL A 88 -45.08 -32.65 -25.07
C VAL A 88 -45.67 -33.98 -25.58
N GLY A 89 -46.60 -33.90 -26.49
CA GLY A 89 -47.15 -35.03 -27.20
C GLY A 89 -48.59 -35.41 -26.80
N THR A 90 -49.17 -34.72 -25.81
CA THR A 90 -50.50 -35.00 -25.30
C THR A 90 -50.69 -36.50 -25.05
N SER A 91 -51.73 -37.19 -25.62
CA SER A 91 -52.00 -38.62 -25.49
C SER A 91 -51.05 -39.52 -26.33
N ALA A 92 -50.06 -39.01 -26.98
CA ALA A 92 -49.10 -39.84 -27.71
C ALA A 92 -48.28 -40.71 -26.74
N SER A 93 -47.98 -41.96 -27.14
CA SER A 93 -47.21 -42.91 -26.35
C SER A 93 -45.76 -42.95 -26.81
N ASN A 94 -44.84 -43.25 -25.86
CA ASN A 94 -43.43 -43.53 -26.02
C ASN A 94 -42.62 -42.31 -26.50
N LEU A 95 -41.32 -42.36 -26.30
CA LEU A 95 -40.32 -41.46 -26.88
C LEU A 95 -39.15 -42.30 -27.42
N ASN A 96 -38.76 -42.06 -28.67
CA ASN A 96 -37.56 -42.62 -29.31
C ASN A 96 -36.94 -41.56 -30.20
N VAL A 97 -36.25 -40.60 -29.57
CA VAL A 97 -35.85 -39.34 -30.18
C VAL A 97 -34.40 -39.05 -29.92
N LEU A 98 -33.71 -38.58 -30.96
CA LEU A 98 -32.42 -37.85 -30.84
C LEU A 98 -32.74 -36.35 -30.76
N PHE A 99 -32.29 -35.69 -29.71
CA PHE A 99 -32.32 -34.24 -29.59
C PHE A 99 -31.05 -33.67 -30.18
N ASP A 100 -31.20 -32.74 -31.13
CA ASP A 100 -30.14 -32.08 -31.90
C ASP A 100 -30.64 -30.69 -32.31
N ASP A 101 -29.87 -29.65 -31.95
CA ASP A 101 -30.23 -28.25 -32.28
C ASP A 101 -30.26 -28.00 -33.78
N SER A 102 -29.59 -28.82 -34.61
CA SER A 102 -29.62 -28.73 -36.07
C SER A 102 -30.87 -29.30 -36.71
N ALA A 103 -31.73 -29.99 -35.94
CA ALA A 103 -32.95 -30.59 -36.45
C ALA A 103 -33.94 -29.56 -36.99
N ALA A 104 -34.61 -29.85 -38.09
CA ALA A 104 -35.56 -28.94 -38.72
C ALA A 104 -36.83 -28.68 -37.88
N ALA A 105 -37.30 -29.69 -37.11
CA ALA A 105 -38.52 -29.61 -36.31
C ALA A 105 -38.22 -29.50 -34.82
N SER A 106 -39.04 -28.73 -34.07
CA SER A 106 -39.00 -28.68 -32.60
C SER A 106 -39.79 -29.85 -32.04
N ILE A 107 -39.34 -30.41 -30.90
CA ILE A 107 -40.04 -31.45 -30.14
C ILE A 107 -41.47 -31.04 -29.75
N SER A 108 -41.72 -29.74 -29.56
CA SER A 108 -43.05 -29.18 -29.25
C SER A 108 -44.11 -29.49 -30.32
N THR A 109 -43.70 -29.84 -31.54
CA THR A 109 -44.61 -30.24 -32.63
C THR A 109 -44.84 -31.74 -32.71
N HIS A 110 -44.22 -32.55 -31.84
CA HIS A 110 -44.25 -34.00 -31.89
C HIS A 110 -45.48 -34.60 -31.18
N MET A 111 -46.55 -34.88 -31.94
CA MET A 111 -47.85 -35.34 -31.45
C MET A 111 -48.14 -36.80 -31.79
N SER A 112 -47.22 -37.54 -32.41
CA SER A 112 -47.44 -38.96 -32.81
C SER A 112 -46.70 -39.91 -31.88
N ASN A 113 -47.23 -41.16 -31.77
CA ASN A 113 -46.57 -42.24 -31.02
C ASN A 113 -45.19 -42.55 -31.63
N ASP A 114 -44.24 -42.87 -30.77
CA ASP A 114 -42.98 -43.46 -31.20
C ASP A 114 -42.99 -44.99 -31.03
N ASN A 115 -42.17 -45.67 -31.82
CA ASN A 115 -42.00 -47.11 -31.72
C ASN A 115 -41.08 -47.48 -30.53
N THR A 116 -41.06 -48.78 -30.24
CA THR A 116 -40.25 -49.38 -29.20
C THR A 116 -39.05 -50.16 -29.77
N ALA A 117 -38.70 -49.91 -31.05
CA ALA A 117 -37.51 -50.48 -31.64
C ALA A 117 -36.25 -50.06 -30.90
N ALA A 118 -35.30 -50.96 -30.73
CA ALA A 118 -34.06 -50.63 -29.97
C ALA A 118 -33.27 -49.49 -30.62
N ALA A 119 -32.97 -48.47 -29.86
CA ALA A 119 -32.09 -47.40 -30.26
C ALA A 119 -30.62 -47.76 -29.94
N PRO A 120 -29.62 -47.17 -30.59
CA PRO A 120 -29.69 -46.42 -31.84
C PRO A 120 -29.89 -47.33 -33.06
N PRO A 121 -30.42 -46.83 -34.23
CA PRO A 121 -30.74 -45.43 -34.46
C PRO A 121 -32.05 -45.04 -33.80
N TYR A 122 -32.11 -43.78 -33.33
CA TYR A 122 -33.36 -43.19 -32.82
C TYR A 122 -34.35 -42.98 -33.96
N GLN A 123 -35.63 -43.17 -33.67
CA GLN A 123 -36.67 -43.13 -34.70
C GLN A 123 -36.80 -41.75 -35.33
N ARG A 124 -36.62 -40.69 -34.56
CA ARG A 124 -36.81 -39.30 -34.98
C ARG A 124 -35.71 -38.39 -34.42
N THR A 125 -35.53 -37.25 -35.06
CA THR A 125 -34.63 -36.19 -34.58
C THR A 125 -35.40 -34.89 -34.44
N PHE A 126 -35.29 -34.24 -33.31
CA PHE A 126 -35.94 -32.96 -32.99
C PHE A 126 -35.01 -32.01 -32.26
N ARG A 127 -35.26 -30.72 -32.43
CA ARG A 127 -34.71 -29.74 -31.51
C ARG A 127 -35.39 -29.86 -30.17
N PRO A 128 -34.65 -29.84 -29.04
CA PRO A 128 -35.26 -29.78 -27.72
C PRO A 128 -35.98 -28.45 -27.48
N GLU A 129 -36.67 -28.29 -26.36
CA GLU A 129 -37.30 -27.01 -25.97
C GLU A 129 -36.26 -25.95 -25.60
N GLY A 130 -35.23 -26.33 -24.86
CA GLY A 130 -34.07 -25.49 -24.62
C GLY A 130 -32.96 -25.76 -25.63
N SER A 131 -32.04 -24.83 -25.85
CA SER A 131 -30.94 -25.02 -26.80
C SER A 131 -29.79 -25.77 -26.15
N LEU A 132 -29.32 -26.86 -26.79
CA LEU A 132 -28.12 -27.61 -26.42
C LEU A 132 -26.85 -26.80 -26.66
N ALA A 133 -26.89 -25.78 -27.53
CA ALA A 133 -25.79 -24.85 -27.73
C ALA A 133 -25.42 -24.05 -26.46
N SER A 134 -26.29 -24.04 -25.45
CA SER A 134 -25.97 -23.48 -24.13
C SER A 134 -24.80 -24.19 -23.43
N PHE A 135 -24.42 -25.37 -23.86
CA PHE A 135 -23.24 -26.10 -23.38
C PHE A 135 -21.96 -25.79 -24.15
N ASN A 136 -22.06 -25.15 -25.32
CA ASN A 136 -20.91 -24.85 -26.14
C ASN A 136 -19.93 -23.90 -25.43
N GLY A 137 -18.65 -24.17 -25.58
CA GLY A 137 -17.60 -23.43 -24.89
C GLY A 137 -17.24 -23.96 -23.50
N GLN A 138 -18.11 -24.78 -22.87
CA GLN A 138 -17.84 -25.37 -21.56
C GLN A 138 -16.86 -26.55 -21.65
N GLY A 139 -16.20 -26.87 -20.51
CA GLY A 139 -15.41 -28.09 -20.36
C GLY A 139 -16.29 -29.35 -20.31
N SER A 140 -15.89 -30.40 -20.99
CA SER A 140 -16.69 -31.65 -21.12
C SER A 140 -16.57 -32.56 -19.91
N ALA A 141 -15.48 -32.51 -19.12
CA ALA A 141 -15.19 -33.48 -18.06
C ALA A 141 -16.15 -33.37 -16.87
N GLY A 142 -16.47 -34.49 -16.28
CA GLY A 142 -17.32 -34.58 -15.09
C GLY A 142 -18.54 -35.46 -15.30
N THR A 143 -19.53 -35.28 -14.41
CA THR A 143 -20.77 -36.07 -14.47
C THR A 143 -21.89 -35.26 -15.09
N TRP A 144 -22.34 -35.67 -16.25
CA TRP A 144 -23.55 -35.19 -16.88
C TRP A 144 -24.76 -35.94 -16.35
N GLN A 145 -25.92 -35.28 -16.21
CA GLN A 145 -27.12 -35.87 -15.65
C GLN A 145 -28.31 -35.64 -16.58
N LEU A 146 -28.92 -36.73 -17.03
CA LEU A 146 -30.27 -36.72 -17.60
C LEU A 146 -31.25 -36.97 -16.47
N THR A 147 -32.15 -36.02 -16.23
CA THR A 147 -33.25 -36.21 -15.28
C THR A 147 -34.56 -36.43 -16.02
N ILE A 148 -35.37 -37.37 -15.56
CA ILE A 148 -36.70 -37.68 -16.14
C ILE A 148 -37.70 -37.79 -15.01
N CYS A 149 -38.86 -37.16 -15.16
CA CYS A 149 -39.96 -37.30 -14.21
C CYS A 149 -41.32 -37.38 -14.91
N ASP A 150 -42.26 -38.04 -14.24
CA ASP A 150 -43.69 -38.00 -14.53
C ASP A 150 -44.34 -36.90 -13.69
N SER A 151 -45.09 -36.02 -14.32
CA SER A 151 -45.68 -34.84 -13.71
C SER A 151 -47.19 -34.93 -13.45
N LEU A 152 -47.87 -35.97 -13.97
CA LEU A 152 -49.32 -36.17 -13.85
C LEU A 152 -49.63 -37.63 -13.56
N ASN A 153 -50.83 -37.89 -13.00
CA ASN A 153 -51.22 -39.19 -12.50
C ASN A 153 -51.88 -40.07 -13.57
N SER A 154 -51.83 -41.40 -13.37
CA SER A 154 -52.57 -42.47 -14.02
C SER A 154 -51.87 -43.21 -15.16
N ASP A 155 -50.74 -42.72 -15.62
CA ASP A 155 -50.00 -43.31 -16.72
C ASP A 155 -48.63 -43.80 -16.25
N SER A 156 -47.98 -44.68 -16.99
CA SER A 156 -46.66 -45.17 -16.64
C SER A 156 -45.87 -45.70 -17.82
N GLY A 157 -44.57 -45.86 -17.62
CA GLY A 157 -43.69 -46.44 -18.61
C GLY A 157 -42.36 -46.83 -18.02
N ASN A 158 -41.38 -47.07 -18.90
CA ASN A 158 -40.02 -47.44 -18.49
C ASN A 158 -39.00 -46.73 -19.34
N PHE A 159 -38.01 -46.16 -18.67
CA PHE A 159 -36.78 -45.69 -19.31
C PHE A 159 -35.99 -46.90 -19.84
N THR A 160 -35.52 -46.80 -21.07
CA THR A 160 -34.80 -47.87 -21.75
C THR A 160 -33.36 -47.53 -22.02
N ARG A 161 -33.11 -46.34 -22.54
CA ARG A 161 -31.75 -45.91 -22.97
C ARG A 161 -31.65 -44.43 -23.16
N SER A 162 -30.44 -43.92 -22.96
CA SER A 162 -30.03 -42.61 -23.45
C SER A 162 -28.57 -42.62 -23.87
N ASP A 163 -28.24 -41.86 -24.92
CA ASP A 163 -26.89 -41.72 -25.47
C ASP A 163 -26.55 -40.23 -25.55
N LEU A 164 -25.62 -39.79 -24.71
CA LEU A 164 -25.03 -38.44 -24.76
C LEU A 164 -23.88 -38.44 -25.76
N THR A 165 -23.97 -37.59 -26.79
CA THR A 165 -22.90 -37.42 -27.77
C THR A 165 -22.32 -36.01 -27.66
N LEU A 166 -21.04 -35.93 -27.38
CA LEU A 166 -20.27 -34.67 -27.29
C LEU A 166 -19.35 -34.56 -28.47
N THR A 167 -19.42 -33.46 -29.19
CA THR A 167 -18.40 -33.04 -30.16
C THR A 167 -17.54 -31.99 -29.51
N THR A 168 -16.23 -32.21 -29.47
CA THR A 168 -15.28 -31.41 -28.71
C THR A 168 -14.05 -31.07 -29.53
N VAL A 169 -13.37 -29.99 -29.17
CA VAL A 169 -12.02 -29.66 -29.61
C VAL A 169 -11.06 -29.69 -28.40
N PRO A 170 -9.78 -30.05 -28.59
CA PRO A 170 -8.81 -29.95 -27.52
C PRO A 170 -8.79 -28.54 -26.95
N ILE A 171 -8.81 -28.41 -25.63
CA ILE A 171 -8.58 -27.12 -24.97
C ILE A 171 -7.13 -26.74 -25.29
N ALA A 172 -6.92 -25.54 -25.86
CA ALA A 172 -5.58 -25.02 -26.06
C ALA A 172 -4.85 -24.98 -24.71
N PRO A 173 -3.54 -25.27 -24.66
CA PRO A 173 -2.79 -25.12 -23.41
C PRO A 173 -3.06 -23.73 -22.82
N SER A 174 -3.58 -23.70 -21.62
CA SER A 174 -4.03 -22.48 -20.95
C SER A 174 -3.42 -22.36 -19.56
N ALA A 175 -3.39 -21.16 -19.05
CA ALA A 175 -3.37 -20.90 -17.62
C ALA A 175 -4.83 -20.86 -17.11
N ASP A 176 -4.98 -20.80 -15.83
CA ASP A 176 -6.26 -20.67 -15.12
C ASP A 176 -5.93 -19.77 -13.91
N LEU A 177 -6.17 -18.45 -14.08
CA LEU A 177 -5.76 -17.41 -13.16
C LEU A 177 -6.95 -16.95 -12.33
N SER A 178 -6.91 -17.20 -11.04
CA SER A 178 -7.90 -16.68 -10.10
C SER A 178 -7.33 -15.61 -9.22
N LEU A 179 -8.16 -14.62 -8.85
CA LEU A 179 -7.83 -13.51 -7.96
C LEU A 179 -8.69 -13.59 -6.70
N THR A 180 -8.06 -13.44 -5.54
CA THR A 180 -8.78 -13.20 -4.29
C THR A 180 -8.32 -11.91 -3.66
N LYS A 181 -9.27 -11.16 -3.07
CA LYS A 181 -9.03 -9.90 -2.39
C LYS A 181 -9.71 -9.88 -1.04
N SER A 182 -9.01 -9.40 -0.03
CA SER A 182 -9.55 -9.25 1.32
C SER A 182 -9.08 -7.96 1.97
N VAL A 183 -9.78 -7.53 3.02
CA VAL A 183 -9.39 -6.41 3.86
C VAL A 183 -9.10 -6.90 5.29
N SER A 184 -8.05 -6.40 5.91
CA SER A 184 -7.61 -6.84 7.25
C SER A 184 -8.59 -6.48 8.37
N ASN A 185 -9.44 -5.47 8.16
CA ASN A 185 -10.47 -5.05 9.08
C ASN A 185 -11.69 -4.54 8.29
N ALA A 186 -12.82 -5.21 8.43
CA ALA A 186 -14.07 -4.86 7.75
C ALA A 186 -14.85 -3.72 8.44
N SER A 187 -14.43 -3.29 9.64
CA SER A 187 -15.08 -2.23 10.42
C SER A 187 -14.06 -1.32 11.10
N PRO A 188 -13.15 -0.69 10.34
CA PRO A 188 -12.10 0.16 10.90
C PRO A 188 -12.67 1.49 11.42
N ALA A 189 -11.99 2.07 12.41
CA ALA A 189 -12.24 3.47 12.78
C ALA A 189 -11.64 4.45 11.75
N PRO A 190 -12.14 5.67 11.64
CA PRO A 190 -11.49 6.72 10.86
C PRO A 190 -10.03 6.89 11.30
N GLY A 191 -9.09 7.03 10.36
CA GLY A 191 -7.66 7.13 10.62
C GLY A 191 -6.95 5.82 10.98
N ALA A 192 -7.65 4.69 11.04
CA ALA A 192 -7.03 3.41 11.27
C ALA A 192 -6.17 2.99 10.07
N SER A 193 -5.03 2.35 10.35
CA SER A 193 -4.23 1.68 9.31
C SER A 193 -4.80 0.30 9.04
N ILE A 194 -5.09 0.00 7.77
CA ILE A 194 -5.60 -1.30 7.32
C ILE A 194 -4.86 -1.77 6.07
N ASN A 195 -5.00 -3.06 5.77
CA ASN A 195 -4.40 -3.67 4.60
C ASN A 195 -5.47 -4.22 3.65
N TYR A 196 -5.29 -4.02 2.35
CA TYR A 196 -5.85 -4.90 1.32
C TYR A 196 -4.83 -5.97 0.98
N ILE A 197 -5.29 -7.20 0.89
CA ILE A 197 -4.46 -8.37 0.57
C ILE A 197 -5.02 -8.98 -0.71
N LEU A 198 -4.20 -9.01 -1.76
CA LEU A 198 -4.51 -9.58 -3.07
C LEU A 198 -3.69 -10.84 -3.26
N SER A 199 -4.30 -11.90 -3.79
CA SER A 199 -3.61 -13.14 -4.13
C SER A 199 -4.05 -13.60 -5.51
N VAL A 200 -3.12 -13.72 -6.45
CA VAL A 200 -3.34 -14.29 -7.78
C VAL A 200 -2.74 -15.68 -7.82
N THR A 201 -3.54 -16.64 -8.22
CA THR A 201 -3.16 -18.06 -8.30
C THR A 201 -3.27 -18.52 -9.74
N ASN A 202 -2.28 -19.24 -10.24
CA ASN A 202 -2.40 -20.06 -11.43
C ASN A 202 -2.69 -21.49 -10.95
N ALA A 203 -3.87 -22.01 -11.26
CA ALA A 203 -4.33 -23.30 -10.75
C ALA A 203 -3.33 -24.43 -11.04
N SER A 204 -3.30 -25.45 -10.17
CA SER A 204 -2.37 -26.58 -10.32
C SER A 204 -2.63 -27.46 -11.55
N GLY A 205 -3.85 -27.37 -12.10
CA GLY A 205 -4.26 -28.03 -13.33
C GLY A 205 -3.86 -27.31 -14.61
N SER A 206 -3.33 -26.09 -14.51
CA SER A 206 -2.90 -25.29 -15.67
C SER A 206 -1.78 -25.96 -16.45
N ALA A 207 -1.86 -25.89 -17.79
CA ALA A 207 -0.83 -26.43 -18.66
C ALA A 207 0.34 -25.46 -18.87
N LEU A 208 0.12 -24.17 -18.65
CA LEU A 208 1.09 -23.11 -18.92
C LEU A 208 1.44 -22.29 -17.67
N THR A 209 2.67 -21.81 -17.64
CA THR A 209 3.04 -20.67 -16.79
C THR A 209 2.43 -19.40 -17.38
N ALA A 210 1.62 -18.69 -16.60
CA ALA A 210 1.16 -17.36 -16.97
C ALA A 210 2.34 -16.37 -16.86
N THR A 211 2.61 -15.62 -17.93
CA THR A 211 3.68 -14.60 -17.94
C THR A 211 3.12 -13.25 -18.30
N GLY A 212 3.83 -12.17 -17.90
CA GLY A 212 3.34 -10.81 -18.11
C GLY A 212 2.07 -10.48 -17.33
N VAL A 213 1.81 -11.20 -16.23
CA VAL A 213 0.60 -11.01 -15.43
C VAL A 213 0.64 -9.65 -14.74
N THR A 214 -0.44 -8.89 -14.91
CA THR A 214 -0.71 -7.64 -14.19
C THR A 214 -2.11 -7.67 -13.60
N VAL A 215 -2.28 -6.99 -12.47
CA VAL A 215 -3.58 -6.79 -11.81
C VAL A 215 -3.85 -5.29 -11.74
N GLN A 216 -5.06 -4.88 -12.09
CA GLN A 216 -5.56 -3.53 -11.90
C GLN A 216 -6.27 -3.46 -10.55
N ASP A 217 -5.79 -2.59 -9.67
CA ASP A 217 -6.37 -2.27 -8.36
C ASP A 217 -6.28 -0.76 -8.12
N ILE A 218 -7.28 -0.02 -8.56
CA ILE A 218 -7.37 1.42 -8.35
C ILE A 218 -7.93 1.67 -6.95
N LEU A 219 -7.10 2.25 -6.08
CA LEU A 219 -7.49 2.50 -4.70
C LEU A 219 -8.69 3.47 -4.62
N PRO A 220 -9.71 3.15 -3.82
CA PRO A 220 -10.91 3.95 -3.71
C PRO A 220 -10.69 5.24 -2.91
N ALA A 221 -11.53 6.24 -3.15
CA ALA A 221 -11.66 7.37 -2.24
C ALA A 221 -12.01 6.88 -0.83
N GLY A 222 -11.44 7.50 0.20
CA GLY A 222 -11.61 7.07 1.59
C GLY A 222 -10.54 6.09 2.10
N PHE A 223 -9.54 5.76 1.25
CA PHE A 223 -8.35 5.00 1.63
C PHE A 223 -7.09 5.68 1.09
N ALA A 224 -6.22 6.15 1.98
CA ALA A 224 -4.95 6.80 1.61
C ALA A 224 -3.80 5.81 1.67
N PHE A 225 -3.16 5.58 0.53
CA PHE A 225 -2.00 4.70 0.40
C PHE A 225 -0.81 5.15 1.26
N THR A 226 -0.21 4.21 1.99
CA THR A 226 1.01 4.45 2.78
C THR A 226 2.16 3.53 2.39
N GLY A 227 1.88 2.38 1.77
CA GLY A 227 2.91 1.46 1.32
C GLY A 227 2.35 0.18 0.70
N ALA A 228 3.22 -0.57 0.03
CA ALA A 228 2.90 -1.91 -0.46
C ALA A 228 4.10 -2.86 -0.23
N SER A 229 3.79 -4.13 0.04
CA SER A 229 4.80 -5.18 0.24
C SER A 229 4.29 -6.50 -0.33
N GLY A 230 5.20 -7.38 -0.73
CA GLY A 230 4.84 -8.68 -1.30
C GLY A 230 5.59 -8.96 -2.59
N PHE A 231 4.97 -9.72 -3.49
CA PHE A 231 5.60 -10.13 -4.74
C PHE A 231 5.37 -9.09 -5.85
N GLY A 232 6.40 -8.83 -6.68
CA GLY A 232 6.32 -7.89 -7.79
C GLY A 232 6.39 -6.42 -7.35
N SER A 233 5.75 -5.53 -8.08
CA SER A 233 5.72 -4.10 -7.79
C SER A 233 4.33 -3.50 -8.00
N TYR A 234 3.93 -2.59 -7.11
CA TYR A 234 2.66 -1.88 -7.19
C TYR A 234 2.88 -0.38 -7.42
N ASN A 235 2.16 0.19 -8.37
CA ASN A 235 2.14 1.63 -8.63
C ASN A 235 0.81 2.21 -8.14
N SER A 236 0.84 2.93 -7.02
CA SER A 236 -0.37 3.50 -6.40
C SER A 236 -1.05 4.59 -7.21
N THR A 237 -0.36 5.24 -8.17
CA THR A 237 -0.93 6.26 -9.03
C THR A 237 -1.76 5.67 -10.16
N THR A 238 -1.30 4.56 -10.74
CA THR A 238 -2.00 3.86 -11.83
C THR A 238 -2.87 2.71 -11.34
N GLY A 239 -2.68 2.26 -10.11
CA GLY A 239 -3.34 1.08 -9.55
C GLY A 239 -2.85 -0.24 -10.13
N VAL A 240 -1.70 -0.29 -10.80
CA VAL A 240 -1.19 -1.50 -11.45
C VAL A 240 -0.23 -2.24 -10.54
N TRP A 241 -0.57 -3.50 -10.25
CA TRP A 241 0.36 -4.48 -9.67
C TRP A 241 0.99 -5.32 -10.79
N THR A 242 2.28 -5.16 -11.01
CA THR A 242 3.07 -5.99 -11.94
C THR A 242 3.51 -7.26 -11.22
N VAL A 243 2.82 -8.36 -11.51
CA VAL A 243 3.09 -9.69 -10.90
C VAL A 243 4.21 -10.41 -11.65
N GLY A 244 4.18 -10.42 -12.98
CA GLY A 244 5.16 -11.11 -13.82
C GLY A 244 4.78 -12.54 -14.13
N SER A 245 5.53 -13.54 -13.66
CA SER A 245 5.30 -14.96 -14.00
C SER A 245 4.71 -15.74 -12.83
N ILE A 246 3.68 -16.55 -13.13
CA ILE A 246 3.02 -17.44 -12.17
C ILE A 246 2.99 -18.86 -12.75
N PRO A 247 3.87 -19.78 -12.29
CA PRO A 247 3.82 -21.19 -12.68
C PRO A 247 2.52 -21.88 -12.19
N PRO A 248 2.12 -23.00 -12.81
CA PRO A 248 1.00 -23.82 -12.33
C PRO A 248 1.14 -24.18 -10.84
N GLY A 249 0.05 -24.11 -10.09
CA GLY A 249 0.00 -24.39 -8.66
C GLY A 249 0.64 -23.32 -7.78
N THR A 250 0.96 -22.14 -8.31
CA THR A 250 1.64 -21.07 -7.58
C THR A 250 0.70 -19.88 -7.33
N THR A 251 0.76 -19.34 -6.11
CA THR A 251 0.09 -18.09 -5.73
C THR A 251 1.11 -16.98 -5.53
N ARG A 252 0.77 -15.76 -5.95
CA ARG A 252 1.52 -14.52 -5.68
C ARG A 252 0.65 -13.58 -4.89
N THR A 253 1.22 -12.98 -3.84
CA THR A 253 0.47 -12.12 -2.92
C THR A 253 1.07 -10.72 -2.85
N LEU A 254 0.21 -9.72 -2.82
CA LEU A 254 0.51 -8.32 -2.56
C LEU A 254 -0.31 -7.86 -1.34
N THR A 255 0.35 -7.13 -0.45
CA THR A 255 -0.30 -6.40 0.64
C THR A 255 -0.18 -4.91 0.39
N ILE A 256 -1.30 -4.20 0.31
CA ILE A 256 -1.38 -2.75 0.16
C ILE A 256 -1.82 -2.17 1.52
N THR A 257 -0.96 -1.36 2.12
CA THR A 257 -1.23 -0.70 3.41
C THR A 257 -1.68 0.74 3.18
N GLY A 258 -2.67 1.17 3.93
CA GLY A 258 -3.15 2.55 3.90
C GLY A 258 -3.94 2.94 5.12
N THR A 259 -4.25 4.24 5.19
CA THR A 259 -5.02 4.85 6.27
C THR A 259 -6.46 5.12 5.80
N VAL A 260 -7.43 4.79 6.63
CA VAL A 260 -8.84 5.09 6.39
C VAL A 260 -9.09 6.58 6.53
N THR A 261 -9.46 7.23 5.42
CA THR A 261 -9.77 8.68 5.36
C THR A 261 -11.27 8.95 5.21
N ALA A 262 -12.08 7.91 5.04
CA ALA A 262 -13.53 8.01 5.02
C ALA A 262 -14.08 8.23 6.44
N THR A 263 -15.17 8.99 6.53
CA THR A 263 -15.87 9.29 7.79
C THR A 263 -16.63 8.09 8.34
N ALA A 264 -16.95 8.10 9.63
CA ALA A 264 -17.76 7.07 10.26
C ALA A 264 -19.10 6.87 9.54
N GLY A 265 -19.50 5.63 9.31
CA GLY A 265 -20.71 5.23 8.57
C GLY A 265 -20.51 5.09 7.06
N ALA A 266 -19.39 5.56 6.50
CA ALA A 266 -19.11 5.38 5.08
C ALA A 266 -18.75 3.91 4.76
N SER A 267 -19.25 3.40 3.63
CA SER A 267 -18.85 2.11 3.07
C SER A 267 -17.89 2.34 1.91
N VAL A 268 -16.75 1.69 1.94
CA VAL A 268 -15.67 1.80 0.94
C VAL A 268 -15.44 0.43 0.33
N SER A 269 -15.57 0.33 -0.99
CA SER A 269 -15.31 -0.89 -1.76
C SER A 269 -14.11 -0.69 -2.65
N ASN A 270 -13.23 -1.67 -2.69
CA ASN A 270 -12.07 -1.72 -3.56
C ASN A 270 -12.11 -2.98 -4.43
N ILE A 271 -12.00 -2.79 -5.73
CA ILE A 271 -12.10 -3.82 -6.77
C ILE A 271 -10.71 -4.10 -7.32
N ALA A 272 -10.45 -5.37 -7.64
CA ALA A 272 -9.26 -5.75 -8.39
C ALA A 272 -9.61 -6.79 -9.46
N GLU A 273 -8.85 -6.80 -10.56
CA GLU A 273 -9.01 -7.70 -11.69
C GLU A 273 -7.64 -8.01 -12.30
N VAL A 274 -7.41 -9.23 -12.76
CA VAL A 274 -6.27 -9.53 -13.61
C VAL A 274 -6.42 -8.75 -14.91
N SER A 275 -5.54 -7.78 -15.16
CA SER A 275 -5.67 -6.85 -16.28
C SER A 275 -4.91 -7.29 -17.53
N ALA A 276 -3.94 -8.21 -17.39
CA ALA A 276 -3.22 -8.81 -18.52
C ALA A 276 -2.58 -10.15 -18.14
N SER A 277 -2.53 -11.04 -19.10
CA SER A 277 -1.75 -12.28 -19.11
C SER A 277 -1.35 -12.62 -20.53
N SER A 278 -0.16 -13.17 -20.76
CA SER A 278 0.25 -13.71 -22.08
C SER A 278 -0.30 -15.10 -22.35
N ALA A 279 -0.70 -15.83 -21.31
CA ALA A 279 -1.36 -17.12 -21.45
C ALA A 279 -2.87 -16.92 -21.58
N PHE A 280 -3.50 -17.70 -22.45
CA PHE A 280 -4.96 -17.76 -22.54
C PHE A 280 -5.51 -18.35 -21.24
N ASP A 281 -6.50 -17.70 -20.69
CA ASP A 281 -7.31 -18.18 -19.58
C ASP A 281 -8.64 -18.67 -20.14
N PHE A 282 -9.06 -19.84 -19.73
CA PHE A 282 -10.15 -20.49 -20.47
C PHE A 282 -11.53 -20.09 -19.94
N ASP A 283 -11.67 -19.67 -18.70
CA ASP A 283 -12.92 -19.31 -18.03
C ASP A 283 -12.98 -17.85 -17.55
N SER A 284 -11.90 -17.10 -17.74
CA SER A 284 -11.86 -15.65 -17.52
C SER A 284 -11.14 -14.88 -18.63
N THR A 285 -11.47 -13.62 -18.78
CA THR A 285 -10.88 -12.72 -19.79
C THR A 285 -10.25 -11.51 -19.11
N PRO A 286 -8.93 -11.41 -19.03
CA PRO A 286 -8.27 -10.31 -18.34
C PRO A 286 -8.71 -8.93 -18.81
N GLY A 287 -9.06 -8.06 -17.85
CA GLY A 287 -9.36 -6.65 -18.09
C GLY A 287 -10.73 -6.37 -18.72
N ASN A 288 -11.70 -7.26 -18.61
CA ASN A 288 -13.05 -7.10 -19.18
C ASN A 288 -14.09 -6.54 -18.19
N GLY A 289 -13.76 -6.46 -16.88
CA GLY A 289 -14.65 -5.98 -15.81
C GLY A 289 -15.79 -6.92 -15.45
N ALA A 290 -15.69 -8.19 -15.80
CA ALA A 290 -16.74 -9.18 -15.56
C ALA A 290 -16.70 -9.73 -14.12
N ALA A 291 -17.51 -9.16 -13.23
CA ALA A 291 -17.57 -9.52 -11.81
C ALA A 291 -17.98 -10.98 -11.50
N GLY A 292 -18.31 -11.78 -12.50
CA GLY A 292 -18.66 -13.20 -12.37
C GLY A 292 -17.54 -14.16 -12.73
N GLU A 293 -16.41 -13.64 -13.23
CA GLU A 293 -15.20 -14.38 -13.54
C GLU A 293 -14.31 -14.50 -12.30
N ASP A 294 -13.46 -15.51 -12.23
CA ASP A 294 -12.65 -15.79 -11.03
C ASP A 294 -11.34 -14.98 -10.96
N ASP A 295 -11.01 -14.26 -12.05
CA ASP A 295 -9.91 -13.30 -12.10
C ASP A 295 -10.28 -11.89 -11.59
N TYR A 296 -11.51 -11.73 -11.07
CA TYR A 296 -12.08 -10.50 -10.51
C TYR A 296 -12.52 -10.71 -9.07
N ASP A 297 -12.17 -9.79 -8.16
CA ASP A 297 -12.65 -9.83 -6.78
C ASP A 297 -12.71 -8.41 -6.17
N ASN A 298 -13.47 -8.26 -5.09
CA ASN A 298 -13.60 -7.02 -4.35
C ASN A 298 -13.52 -7.24 -2.84
N ALA A 299 -13.07 -6.22 -2.13
CA ALA A 299 -13.10 -6.19 -0.68
C ALA A 299 -13.66 -4.84 -0.19
N SER A 300 -14.55 -4.90 0.78
CA SER A 300 -15.22 -3.72 1.32
C SER A 300 -15.05 -3.62 2.83
N PHE A 301 -15.03 -2.39 3.32
CA PHE A 301 -15.13 -2.10 4.75
C PHE A 301 -16.16 -0.99 4.99
N THR A 302 -16.79 -1.01 6.17
CA THR A 302 -17.65 0.08 6.64
C THR A 302 -16.97 0.75 7.82
N VAL A 303 -16.71 2.04 7.70
CA VAL A 303 -16.04 2.81 8.76
C VAL A 303 -16.93 2.87 10.00
N SER A 304 -16.45 2.38 11.13
CA SER A 304 -17.20 2.26 12.38
C SER A 304 -16.37 2.69 13.58
N GLY A 305 -17.06 3.02 14.67
CA GLY A 305 -16.44 3.39 15.93
C GLY A 305 -15.95 4.84 16.00
N THR A 306 -15.51 5.23 17.20
CA THR A 306 -14.83 6.49 17.46
C THR A 306 -13.32 6.26 17.47
N ARG A 307 -12.58 7.23 16.90
CA ARG A 307 -11.10 7.22 17.00
C ARG A 307 -10.71 7.37 18.46
N THR A 308 -9.66 6.66 18.88
CA THR A 308 -8.98 6.90 20.16
C THR A 308 -7.79 7.84 19.94
N ALA A 309 -7.57 8.73 20.91
CA ALA A 309 -6.36 9.54 20.90
C ALA A 309 -5.12 8.65 20.97
N GLY A 310 -4.11 8.98 20.18
CA GLY A 310 -2.83 8.27 20.19
C GLY A 310 -2.04 8.55 21.47
N THR A 311 -1.03 7.72 21.74
CA THR A 311 -0.07 7.95 22.83
C THR A 311 1.20 8.55 22.22
N PRO A 312 1.57 9.81 22.57
CA PRO A 312 2.77 10.43 22.02
C PRO A 312 4.03 9.72 22.52
N PRO A 313 5.09 9.68 21.70
CA PRO A 313 6.39 9.20 22.15
C PRO A 313 6.88 9.97 23.37
N THR A 314 7.56 9.29 24.29
CA THR A 314 8.23 9.97 25.40
C THR A 314 9.44 10.75 24.86
N LEU A 315 9.47 12.06 25.13
CA LEU A 315 10.64 12.87 24.82
C LEU A 315 11.77 12.56 25.79
N VAL A 316 12.89 12.03 25.30
CA VAL A 316 14.06 11.66 26.09
C VAL A 316 15.12 12.76 25.94
N CYS A 317 15.38 13.48 27.04
CA CYS A 317 16.35 14.59 27.07
C CYS A 317 17.53 14.23 27.98
N PRO A 318 18.74 13.99 27.43
CA PRO A 318 19.90 13.51 28.22
C PRO A 318 20.34 14.44 29.36
N VAL A 319 20.21 15.76 29.18
CA VAL A 319 20.66 16.77 30.15
C VAL A 319 19.52 17.70 30.61
N GLY A 320 18.28 17.25 30.47
CA GLY A 320 17.09 17.98 30.87
C GLY A 320 16.49 18.86 29.77
N THR A 321 15.46 19.59 30.15
CA THR A 321 14.61 20.37 29.23
C THR A 321 14.68 21.86 29.49
N THR A 322 14.32 22.65 28.46
CA THR A 322 13.94 24.04 28.54
C THR A 322 12.56 24.20 27.91
N VAL A 323 11.67 24.93 28.55
CA VAL A 323 10.31 25.16 28.05
C VAL A 323 10.16 26.61 27.60
N HIS A 324 9.60 26.81 26.40
CA HIS A 324 9.00 28.07 26.02
C HIS A 324 7.55 28.02 26.49
N ASP A 325 7.24 28.80 27.51
CA ASP A 325 5.96 28.85 28.21
C ASP A 325 5.26 30.15 27.83
N TRP A 326 4.10 30.03 27.17
CA TRP A 326 3.31 31.17 26.74
C TRP A 326 2.70 31.96 27.91
N ASP A 327 2.57 31.36 29.10
CA ASP A 327 2.10 32.07 30.30
C ASP A 327 3.13 33.11 30.79
N GLY A 328 4.43 32.81 30.57
CA GLY A 328 5.56 33.65 31.04
C GLY A 328 6.02 34.72 30.05
N VAL A 329 5.47 34.80 28.83
CA VAL A 329 5.94 35.70 27.77
C VAL A 329 4.85 36.64 27.28
N THR A 330 5.24 37.71 26.59
CA THR A 330 4.31 38.65 25.96
C THR A 330 4.31 38.49 24.45
N TRP A 331 3.13 38.62 23.84
CA TRP A 331 2.94 38.68 22.40
C TRP A 331 1.95 39.80 22.08
N ALA A 332 2.30 40.76 21.26
CA ALA A 332 1.37 41.80 20.83
C ALA A 332 0.47 41.24 19.73
N ALA A 333 -0.85 41.30 19.96
CA ALA A 333 -1.84 40.77 19.01
C ALA A 333 -1.67 41.38 17.60
N GLY A 334 -1.75 40.53 16.57
CA GLY A 334 -1.55 40.89 15.17
C GLY A 334 -0.07 40.99 14.73
N THR A 335 0.90 40.78 15.62
CA THR A 335 2.30 40.66 15.20
C THR A 335 2.55 39.29 14.58
N THR A 336 3.46 39.25 13.60
CA THR A 336 3.78 38.03 12.84
C THR A 336 5.19 37.53 13.11
N SER A 337 5.89 38.11 14.08
CA SER A 337 7.23 37.67 14.49
C SER A 337 7.48 37.94 15.97
N GLY A 338 8.32 37.12 16.57
CA GLY A 338 8.73 37.23 17.96
C GLY A 338 10.10 36.57 18.19
N SER A 339 10.80 37.03 19.23
CA SER A 339 12.11 36.50 19.62
C SER A 339 12.11 36.23 21.12
N TYR A 340 12.52 35.03 21.54
CA TYR A 340 12.47 34.57 22.91
C TYR A 340 13.78 33.93 23.35
N ALA A 341 14.33 34.39 24.48
CA ALA A 341 15.53 33.79 25.05
C ALA A 341 15.16 32.45 25.75
N LEU A 342 15.79 31.37 25.35
CA LEU A 342 15.65 30.04 25.95
C LEU A 342 16.92 29.69 26.71
N THR A 343 16.80 29.32 27.98
CA THR A 343 17.94 28.91 28.82
C THR A 343 18.70 27.74 28.20
N ALA A 344 20.00 27.86 28.08
CA ALA A 344 20.95 26.89 27.50
C ALA A 344 20.77 26.60 25.98
N ILE A 345 19.91 27.35 25.28
CA ILE A 345 19.69 27.18 23.83
C ILE A 345 20.08 28.49 23.10
N GLY A 346 19.71 29.65 23.66
CA GLY A 346 19.86 30.96 23.04
C GLY A 346 18.52 31.53 22.58
N THR A 347 18.55 32.46 21.63
CA THR A 347 17.32 33.16 21.19
C THR A 347 16.63 32.38 20.07
N MET A 348 15.42 31.89 20.35
CA MET A 348 14.50 31.33 19.36
C MET A 348 13.75 32.46 18.66
N ASN A 349 13.57 32.35 17.34
CA ASN A 349 12.78 33.28 16.55
C ASN A 349 11.55 32.60 15.98
N PHE A 350 10.39 33.27 16.11
CA PHE A 350 9.15 32.94 15.41
C PHE A 350 8.95 33.84 14.21
N ASN A 351 8.48 33.28 13.11
CA ASN A 351 8.03 34.02 11.94
C ASN A 351 6.75 33.36 11.40
N ILE A 352 5.65 34.14 11.30
CA ILE A 352 4.33 33.64 10.91
C ILE A 352 3.91 34.36 9.63
N GLY A 353 3.65 33.59 8.59
CA GLY A 353 3.18 34.07 7.29
C GLY A 353 1.83 33.47 6.94
N ILE A 354 1.09 34.16 6.07
CA ILE A 354 -0.17 33.65 5.52
C ILE A 354 -0.17 33.78 4.00
N SER A 355 -0.77 32.80 3.34
CA SER A 355 -1.00 32.80 1.90
C SER A 355 -2.45 32.39 1.60
N GLY A 356 -3.06 32.93 0.54
CA GLY A 356 -4.41 32.55 0.11
C GLY A 356 -5.52 32.86 1.12
N GLY A 357 -5.35 33.92 1.92
CA GLY A 357 -6.32 34.35 2.93
C GLY A 357 -5.84 35.55 3.72
N ALA A 358 -6.52 35.86 4.82
CA ALA A 358 -6.20 36.94 5.73
C ALA A 358 -6.38 36.53 7.19
N PHE A 359 -5.49 37.03 8.06
CA PHE A 359 -5.67 36.92 9.49
C PHE A 359 -6.92 37.67 9.95
N LEU A 360 -7.64 37.07 10.89
CA LEU A 360 -8.86 37.66 11.43
C LEU A 360 -8.60 38.49 12.70
N ASN A 361 -9.45 39.47 12.92
CA ASN A 361 -9.55 40.20 14.18
C ASN A 361 -10.76 39.68 14.93
N ASN A 362 -10.58 38.87 15.97
CA ASN A 362 -11.65 38.28 16.74
C ASN A 362 -11.45 38.55 18.23
N ALA A 363 -12.34 39.41 18.78
CA ALA A 363 -12.26 39.83 20.18
C ALA A 363 -12.41 38.68 21.18
N THR A 364 -13.13 37.61 20.83
CA THR A 364 -13.26 36.40 21.67
C THR A 364 -11.92 35.77 21.95
N TYR A 365 -11.00 35.76 20.97
CA TYR A 365 -9.69 35.18 21.10
C TYR A 365 -8.57 36.18 21.36
N GLY A 366 -8.91 37.38 21.83
CA GLY A 366 -7.94 38.40 22.26
C GLY A 366 -7.55 39.44 21.20
N GLY A 367 -8.26 39.49 20.06
CA GLY A 367 -8.11 40.54 19.06
C GLY A 367 -7.50 40.10 17.74
N PRO A 368 -6.65 40.94 17.11
CA PRO A 368 -6.03 40.58 15.82
C PRO A 368 -5.12 39.35 15.93
N SER A 369 -5.33 38.40 15.02
CA SER A 369 -4.49 37.19 14.89
C SER A 369 -3.17 37.51 14.14
N PRO A 370 -2.06 36.82 14.46
CA PRO A 370 -1.85 35.88 15.56
C PRO A 370 -1.92 36.54 16.96
N THR A 371 -2.51 35.87 17.92
CA THR A 371 -2.71 36.44 19.26
C THR A 371 -2.45 35.40 20.37
N ARG A 372 -1.92 35.89 21.51
CA ARG A 372 -1.79 35.07 22.71
C ARG A 372 -3.11 35.04 23.46
N GLN A 373 -3.68 33.86 23.67
CA GLN A 373 -4.98 33.66 24.27
C GLN A 373 -5.04 32.36 25.09
N ASN A 374 -6.10 32.20 25.94
CA ASN A 374 -6.35 31.03 26.77
C ASN A 374 -7.81 30.55 26.70
N ILE A 375 -8.46 30.76 25.55
CA ILE A 375 -9.83 30.30 25.26
C ILE A 375 -9.75 28.90 24.61
N VAL A 376 -8.92 28.78 23.57
CA VAL A 376 -8.62 27.46 22.96
C VAL A 376 -7.60 26.77 23.86
N THR A 377 -8.08 25.95 24.79
CA THR A 377 -7.25 25.36 25.85
C THR A 377 -6.82 23.93 25.57
N GLY A 378 -7.37 23.28 24.54
CA GLY A 378 -7.09 21.89 24.25
C GLY A 378 -7.37 20.94 25.43
N GLY A 379 -8.31 21.29 26.30
CA GLY A 379 -8.68 20.50 27.48
C GLY A 379 -7.76 20.68 28.70
N LEU A 380 -6.85 21.65 28.70
CA LEU A 380 -6.01 21.94 29.86
C LEU A 380 -6.80 22.66 30.97
N ALA A 381 -6.59 22.21 32.20
CA ALA A 381 -7.17 22.83 33.41
C ALA A 381 -6.09 22.92 34.50
N PRO A 382 -5.73 24.11 34.99
CA PRO A 382 -6.27 25.45 34.60
C PRO A 382 -5.96 25.77 33.13
N ALA A 383 -6.74 26.68 32.53
CA ALA A 383 -6.50 27.20 31.19
C ALA A 383 -5.13 27.89 31.12
N GLN A 384 -4.31 27.52 30.12
CA GLN A 384 -3.00 28.08 29.87
C GLN A 384 -3.01 28.87 28.56
N PHE A 385 -2.07 29.80 28.41
CA PHE A 385 -1.96 30.56 27.18
C PHE A 385 -1.34 29.74 26.05
N SER A 386 -1.69 30.11 24.84
CA SER A 386 -1.13 29.59 23.59
C SER A 386 -1.09 30.72 22.54
N ILE A 387 -0.29 30.59 21.51
CA ILE A 387 -0.39 31.45 20.32
C ILE A 387 -1.46 30.89 19.40
N PHE A 388 -2.49 31.70 19.12
CA PHE A 388 -3.64 31.30 18.30
C PHE A 388 -3.58 32.01 16.95
N GLU A 389 -3.67 31.22 15.91
CA GLU A 389 -3.61 31.63 14.51
C GLU A 389 -4.98 31.36 13.89
N ILE A 390 -5.82 32.41 13.73
CA ILE A 390 -7.14 32.31 13.09
C ILE A 390 -7.15 33.10 11.78
N ALA A 391 -7.64 32.50 10.73
CA ALA A 391 -7.70 33.08 9.40
C ALA A 391 -9.01 32.77 8.68
N ASP A 392 -9.28 33.55 7.64
CA ASP A 392 -10.27 33.30 6.60
C ASP A 392 -9.51 33.05 5.29
N PHE A 393 -9.58 31.82 4.77
CA PHE A 393 -8.93 31.44 3.53
C PHE A 393 -9.88 31.57 2.36
N THR A 394 -9.37 32.02 1.21
CA THR A 394 -10.16 32.18 -0.02
C THR A 394 -10.17 30.93 -0.91
N SER A 395 -9.46 29.89 -0.49
CA SER A 395 -9.42 28.58 -1.15
C SER A 395 -8.81 27.51 -0.25
N GLN A 396 -9.04 26.24 -0.58
CA GLN A 396 -8.42 25.08 0.10
C GLN A 396 -6.89 25.08 0.09
N SER A 397 -6.25 25.85 -0.80
CA SER A 397 -4.78 25.97 -0.86
C SER A 397 -4.22 27.06 0.05
N GLY A 398 -5.09 27.84 0.72
CA GLY A 398 -4.70 28.83 1.70
C GLY A 398 -3.98 28.18 2.89
N ALA A 399 -2.96 28.85 3.44
CA ALA A 399 -2.21 28.32 4.56
C ALA A 399 -1.55 29.42 5.41
N ILE A 400 -1.48 29.17 6.71
CA ILE A 400 -0.58 29.85 7.64
C ILE A 400 0.70 29.02 7.76
N THR A 401 1.84 29.67 7.73
CA THR A 401 3.13 29.02 7.92
C THR A 401 3.86 29.66 9.08
N THR A 402 4.07 28.90 10.15
CA THR A 402 4.81 29.32 11.34
C THR A 402 6.16 28.64 11.34
N THR A 403 7.24 29.43 11.28
CA THR A 403 8.62 28.95 11.31
C THR A 403 9.27 29.33 12.63
N MET A 404 9.82 28.34 13.32
CA MET A 404 10.64 28.48 14.52
C MET A 404 12.10 28.17 14.18
N THR A 405 13.00 29.12 14.44
CA THR A 405 14.44 28.95 14.18
C THR A 405 15.21 29.06 15.50
N LEU A 406 16.05 28.08 15.75
CA LEU A 406 16.92 28.00 16.93
C LEU A 406 18.37 28.36 16.55
N PRO A 407 19.12 29.05 17.42
CA PRO A 407 20.51 29.39 17.14
C PRO A 407 21.46 28.21 17.23
N THR A 408 21.01 27.12 17.86
CA THR A 408 21.73 25.85 17.95
C THR A 408 20.70 24.73 17.90
N ALA A 409 21.06 23.63 17.27
CA ALA A 409 20.17 22.46 17.20
C ALA A 409 19.92 21.89 18.60
N VAL A 410 18.72 21.39 18.82
CA VAL A 410 18.32 20.70 20.05
C VAL A 410 18.08 19.21 19.77
N PRO A 411 18.41 18.30 20.70
CA PRO A 411 18.29 16.84 20.47
C PRO A 411 16.87 16.35 20.25
N GLY A 412 15.88 17.13 20.69
CA GLY A 412 14.47 16.79 20.53
C GLY A 412 13.57 17.93 20.98
N VAL A 413 12.35 17.93 20.45
CA VAL A 413 11.29 18.92 20.73
C VAL A 413 9.95 18.22 20.83
N GLN A 414 9.11 18.66 21.78
CA GLN A 414 7.72 18.24 21.86
C GLN A 414 6.81 19.43 22.18
N PHE A 415 5.71 19.54 21.46
CA PHE A 415 4.66 20.55 21.70
C PHE A 415 3.30 20.03 21.25
N ARG A 416 2.24 20.77 21.61
CA ARG A 416 0.87 20.50 21.18
C ARG A 416 0.36 21.59 20.27
N VAL A 417 -0.42 21.18 19.30
CA VAL A 417 -1.27 22.08 18.51
C VAL A 417 -2.71 21.71 18.82
N PHE A 418 -3.50 22.66 19.26
CA PHE A 418 -4.91 22.48 19.62
C PHE A 418 -5.80 22.83 18.44
N ASP A 419 -6.99 22.24 18.45
CA ASP A 419 -8.10 22.59 17.57
C ASP A 419 -7.85 22.21 16.10
N ILE A 420 -7.30 21.03 15.89
CA ILE A 420 -7.21 20.42 14.55
C ILE A 420 -8.45 19.53 14.39
N ASP A 421 -9.46 20.05 13.69
CA ASP A 421 -10.77 19.45 13.63
C ASP A 421 -11.50 19.68 12.29
N TYR A 422 -12.79 19.41 12.23
CA TYR A 422 -13.61 19.52 11.03
C TYR A 422 -15.02 20.03 11.37
N ALA A 423 -15.49 21.02 10.63
CA ALA A 423 -16.88 21.46 10.65
C ALA A 423 -17.50 21.35 9.26
N ALA A 424 -18.51 20.48 9.11
CA ALA A 424 -19.13 20.18 7.82
C ALA A 424 -19.63 21.45 7.11
N GLY A 425 -19.18 21.66 5.86
CA GLY A 425 -19.54 22.81 5.05
C GLY A 425 -18.88 24.12 5.46
N GLN A 426 -17.97 24.11 6.42
CA GLN A 426 -17.22 25.28 6.88
C GLN A 426 -15.73 25.13 6.64
N PHE A 427 -15.08 24.17 7.27
CA PHE A 427 -13.65 23.94 7.16
C PHE A 427 -13.28 22.47 7.42
N ALA A 428 -12.08 22.09 7.06
CA ALA A 428 -11.45 20.82 7.40
C ALA A 428 -9.95 21.05 7.57
N ASP A 429 -9.48 21.02 8.79
CA ASP A 429 -8.12 21.41 9.15
C ASP A 429 -7.07 20.41 8.68
N ARG A 430 -5.98 20.94 8.18
CA ARG A 430 -4.74 20.20 7.93
C ARG A 430 -3.58 20.89 8.62
N LEU A 431 -2.89 20.15 9.47
CA LEU A 431 -1.64 20.54 10.09
C LEU A 431 -0.51 19.71 9.47
N THR A 432 0.48 20.35 8.87
CA THR A 432 1.70 19.68 8.37
C THR A 432 2.91 20.24 9.11
N VAL A 433 3.78 19.37 9.64
CA VAL A 433 4.97 19.79 10.37
C VAL A 433 6.21 19.17 9.75
N THR A 434 7.21 20.01 9.52
CA THR A 434 8.52 19.61 9.03
C THR A 434 9.61 20.19 9.92
N GLY A 435 10.78 19.59 9.92
CA GLY A 435 11.95 20.10 10.58
C GLY A 435 13.18 20.02 9.69
N SER A 436 14.22 20.73 10.08
CA SER A 436 15.56 20.57 9.49
C SER A 436 16.65 20.60 10.55
N PHE A 437 17.76 19.95 10.24
CA PHE A 437 19.03 20.03 10.96
C PHE A 437 20.17 20.24 9.96
N ASN A 438 20.88 21.35 10.09
CA ASN A 438 21.93 21.73 9.14
C ASN A 438 21.45 21.73 7.67
N GLY A 439 20.20 22.14 7.43
CA GLY A 439 19.57 22.14 6.10
C GLY A 439 19.10 20.78 5.59
N LEU A 440 19.30 19.69 6.33
CA LEU A 440 18.79 18.37 6.01
C LEU A 440 17.42 18.14 6.68
N PRO A 441 16.45 17.50 6.00
CA PRO A 441 15.11 17.31 6.54
C PRO A 441 15.10 16.37 7.75
N VAL A 442 14.29 16.73 8.76
CA VAL A 442 14.00 15.93 9.96
C VAL A 442 12.49 15.75 10.06
N THR A 443 12.03 14.52 10.09
CA THR A 443 10.59 14.20 10.14
C THR A 443 10.14 14.04 11.59
N PRO A 444 9.10 14.77 12.06
CA PRO A 444 8.51 14.55 13.37
C PRO A 444 7.59 13.32 13.39
N THR A 445 7.30 12.81 14.59
CA THR A 445 6.15 11.96 14.85
C THR A 445 4.99 12.84 15.29
N LEU A 446 3.87 12.76 14.59
CA LEU A 446 2.61 13.38 15.00
C LEU A 446 1.74 12.34 15.69
N THR A 447 1.07 12.75 16.79
CA THR A 447 0.13 11.90 17.53
C THR A 447 -1.24 12.55 17.52
N ASN A 448 -2.23 11.83 17.03
CA ASN A 448 -3.60 12.31 16.83
C ASN A 448 -4.41 12.45 18.13
N GLY A 449 -5.37 13.36 18.13
CA GLY A 449 -6.51 13.39 19.04
C GLY A 449 -7.63 12.45 18.58
N VAL A 450 -8.85 12.71 19.08
CA VAL A 450 -10.06 11.96 18.68
C VAL A 450 -10.66 12.52 17.40
N SER A 451 -10.54 13.85 17.19
CA SER A 451 -11.17 14.57 16.07
C SER A 451 -10.27 14.72 14.83
N ASN A 452 -9.10 14.10 14.83
CA ASN A 452 -8.14 14.13 13.72
C ASN A 452 -7.40 12.80 13.58
N TYR A 453 -6.83 12.57 12.40
CA TYR A 453 -5.97 11.41 12.10
C TYR A 453 -4.66 11.87 11.45
N VAL A 454 -3.65 11.01 11.46
CA VAL A 454 -2.30 11.33 10.98
C VAL A 454 -1.92 10.47 9.79
N ILE A 455 -1.35 11.11 8.76
CA ILE A 455 -0.65 10.44 7.65
C ILE A 455 0.73 11.08 7.50
N GLY A 456 1.77 10.32 7.78
CA GLY A 456 3.15 10.81 7.74
C GLY A 456 3.37 11.97 8.72
N ASN A 457 3.75 13.14 8.20
CA ASN A 457 3.98 14.37 8.96
C ASN A 457 2.79 15.35 8.91
N SER A 458 1.60 14.86 8.58
CA SER A 458 0.38 15.68 8.51
C SER A 458 -0.74 15.09 9.33
N ALA A 459 -1.49 15.95 10.03
CA ALA A 459 -2.73 15.62 10.73
C ALA A 459 -3.91 16.27 10.00
N TYR A 460 -5.05 15.58 9.98
CA TYR A 460 -6.26 15.93 9.23
C TYR A 460 -7.47 15.87 10.14
N GLY A 461 -8.18 16.98 10.28
CA GLY A 461 -9.45 17.05 11.01
C GLY A 461 -10.58 16.32 10.27
N ASP A 462 -11.37 15.51 10.96
CA ASP A 462 -12.49 14.77 10.36
C ASP A 462 -13.71 14.63 11.28
N ALA A 463 -13.63 15.18 12.49
CA ALA A 463 -14.74 15.31 13.42
C ALA A 463 -14.61 16.62 14.19
N THR A 464 -15.73 17.14 14.74
CA THR A 464 -15.74 18.39 15.48
C THR A 464 -15.05 18.29 16.84
N SER A 465 -14.38 19.36 17.25
CA SER A 465 -13.84 19.55 18.59
C SER A 465 -14.31 20.89 19.15
N ALA A 466 -14.43 21.01 20.44
CA ALA A 466 -14.65 22.30 21.08
C ALA A 466 -13.32 22.88 21.57
N ASP A 467 -13.19 24.20 21.62
CA ASP A 467 -12.00 24.96 22.05
C ASP A 467 -11.39 24.43 23.38
N ALA A 468 -12.23 23.99 24.30
CA ALA A 468 -11.83 23.43 25.58
C ALA A 468 -11.75 21.91 25.63
N SER A 469 -11.64 21.24 24.47
CA SER A 469 -11.54 19.79 24.36
C SER A 469 -10.15 19.34 23.92
N ALA A 470 -9.70 18.22 24.45
CA ALA A 470 -8.48 17.57 24.00
C ALA A 470 -8.66 16.78 22.67
N ASN A 471 -9.89 16.68 22.16
CA ASN A 471 -10.20 15.86 21.00
C ASN A 471 -9.52 16.35 19.72
N GLY A 472 -9.36 17.66 19.54
CA GLY A 472 -8.68 18.30 18.42
C GLY A 472 -7.17 18.41 18.59
N ASN A 473 -6.57 17.90 19.66
CA ASN A 473 -5.14 18.06 19.90
C ASN A 473 -4.31 17.17 18.97
N VAL A 474 -3.17 17.72 18.52
CA VAL A 474 -2.09 16.99 17.88
C VAL A 474 -0.81 17.20 18.68
N VAL A 475 -0.12 16.12 19.07
CA VAL A 475 1.19 16.21 19.72
C VAL A 475 2.26 16.00 18.67
N VAL A 476 3.18 16.95 18.58
CA VAL A 476 4.33 16.92 17.66
C VAL A 476 5.57 16.54 18.45
N THR A 477 6.30 15.52 18.02
CA THR A 477 7.53 15.06 18.67
C THR A 477 8.65 14.90 17.66
N PHE A 478 9.73 15.65 17.83
CA PHE A 478 11.02 15.43 17.18
C PHE A 478 11.90 14.65 18.13
N ALA A 479 12.31 13.45 17.75
CA ALA A 479 13.22 12.59 18.52
C ALA A 479 14.64 12.57 17.93
N ALA A 480 14.93 13.46 16.99
CA ALA A 480 16.23 13.67 16.34
C ALA A 480 16.60 15.16 16.41
N PRO A 481 17.89 15.52 16.29
CA PRO A 481 18.31 16.91 16.32
C PRO A 481 17.59 17.78 15.30
N VAL A 482 17.15 18.97 15.73
CA VAL A 482 16.45 19.94 14.89
C VAL A 482 16.85 21.37 15.26
N ASP A 483 17.04 22.23 14.25
CA ASP A 483 17.35 23.67 14.40
C ASP A 483 16.25 24.57 13.81
N THR A 484 15.45 24.05 12.91
CA THR A 484 14.33 24.76 12.29
C THR A 484 13.11 23.88 12.25
N ILE A 485 11.96 24.42 12.69
CA ILE A 485 10.66 23.73 12.65
C ILE A 485 9.70 24.60 11.87
N THR A 486 9.02 24.02 10.90
CA THR A 486 7.98 24.68 10.11
C THR A 486 6.66 23.98 10.32
N ILE A 487 5.66 24.73 10.76
CA ILE A 487 4.28 24.32 10.96
C ILE A 487 3.46 24.99 9.86
N THR A 488 2.74 24.20 9.05
CA THR A 488 1.83 24.69 8.02
C THR A 488 0.41 24.26 8.41
N TYR A 489 -0.44 25.25 8.63
CA TYR A 489 -1.85 25.05 8.96
C TYR A 489 -2.73 25.57 7.82
N GLY A 490 -3.74 24.82 7.43
CA GLY A 490 -4.67 25.16 6.34
C GLY A 490 -5.75 24.10 6.19
N SER A 491 -6.30 23.96 5.00
CA SER A 491 -7.42 23.05 4.73
C SER A 491 -6.99 21.79 3.99
N HIS A 492 -7.85 20.75 4.00
CA HIS A 492 -7.73 19.56 3.15
C HIS A 492 -9.04 19.30 2.37
N GLY A 493 -9.07 18.21 1.58
CA GLY A 493 -10.10 17.95 0.57
C GLY A 493 -11.55 17.80 1.07
N LEU A 494 -11.81 17.74 2.39
CA LEU A 494 -13.17 17.77 2.95
C LEU A 494 -13.70 19.20 3.17
N ALA A 495 -12.82 20.22 3.14
CA ALA A 495 -13.24 21.61 3.23
C ALA A 495 -13.99 22.05 1.95
N PRO A 496 -14.91 23.03 2.03
CA PRO A 496 -15.47 23.65 0.84
C PRO A 496 -14.39 24.36 0.01
N ALA A 497 -14.70 24.70 -1.24
CA ALA A 497 -13.76 25.39 -2.14
C ALA A 497 -13.30 26.75 -1.60
N ASP A 498 -14.20 27.41 -0.85
CA ASP A 498 -13.96 28.63 -0.07
C ASP A 498 -14.21 28.26 1.41
N PRO A 499 -13.16 27.91 2.17
CA PRO A 499 -13.28 27.54 3.56
C PRO A 499 -13.73 28.72 4.42
N GLY A 500 -14.51 28.46 5.45
CA GLY A 500 -14.86 29.48 6.45
C GLY A 500 -13.70 29.77 7.41
N GLN A 501 -14.02 30.57 8.44
CA GLN A 501 -13.05 30.89 9.49
C GLN A 501 -12.57 29.61 10.18
N GLN A 502 -11.26 29.48 10.30
CA GLN A 502 -10.60 28.35 10.96
C GLN A 502 -9.33 28.80 11.68
N GLY A 503 -8.91 28.11 12.72
CA GLY A 503 -7.74 28.49 13.50
C GLY A 503 -7.18 27.31 14.29
N ALA A 504 -5.89 27.42 14.65
CA ALA A 504 -5.18 26.48 15.49
C ALA A 504 -4.33 27.20 16.52
N ALA A 505 -4.10 26.56 17.67
CA ALA A 505 -3.32 27.12 18.76
C ALA A 505 -2.06 26.30 18.99
N ILE A 506 -0.89 26.97 18.97
CA ILE A 506 0.39 26.35 19.31
C ILE A 506 0.63 26.60 20.79
N HIS A 507 0.65 25.54 21.58
CA HIS A 507 0.88 25.56 23.03
C HIS A 507 2.37 25.42 23.34
N ASP A 508 2.72 25.48 24.62
CA ASP A 508 4.06 25.43 25.16
C ASP A 508 4.97 24.41 24.48
N ILE A 509 6.22 24.82 24.28
CA ILE A 509 7.19 24.02 23.52
C ILE A 509 8.30 23.58 24.47
N THR A 510 8.43 22.26 24.61
CA THR A 510 9.49 21.62 25.39
C THR A 510 10.65 21.27 24.48
N PHE A 511 11.81 21.81 24.75
CA PHE A 511 13.06 21.53 24.06
C PHE A 511 13.99 20.70 24.95
N CYS A 512 14.61 19.67 24.40
CA CYS A 512 15.78 19.07 25.02
C CYS A 512 16.96 20.05 24.97
N ARG A 513 17.70 20.20 26.08
CA ARG A 513 18.91 21.02 26.07
C ARG A 513 19.95 20.43 25.14
N PRO A 514 20.61 21.25 24.31
CA PRO A 514 21.63 20.76 23.39
C PRO A 514 22.84 20.19 24.15
N THR A 515 23.43 19.14 23.57
CA THR A 515 24.63 18.49 24.11
C THR A 515 25.64 18.27 23.00
N ALA A 516 26.92 18.48 23.32
CA ALA A 516 28.01 18.00 22.47
C ALA A 516 28.16 16.48 22.66
N ASN A 517 28.49 15.79 21.56
CA ASN A 517 28.83 14.37 21.57
C ASN A 517 30.04 14.14 20.66
N LEU A 518 31.23 14.14 21.28
CA LEU A 518 32.49 13.98 20.58
C LEU A 518 32.82 12.51 20.39
N THR A 519 33.10 12.12 19.16
CA THR A 519 33.69 10.82 18.82
C THR A 519 35.10 11.04 18.26
N ILE A 520 36.03 10.14 18.57
CA ILE A 520 37.41 10.19 18.08
C ILE A 520 37.72 8.90 17.30
N ALA A 521 38.34 9.05 16.13
CA ALA A 521 38.89 7.97 15.34
C ALA A 521 40.35 8.26 15.00
N LYS A 522 41.21 7.24 15.16
CA LYS A 522 42.62 7.32 14.75
C LYS A 522 42.88 6.31 13.66
N THR A 523 43.47 6.75 12.55
CA THR A 523 43.85 5.89 11.42
C THR A 523 45.35 6.05 11.15
N SER A 524 45.97 5.07 10.50
CA SER A 524 47.33 5.12 10.05
C SER A 524 47.50 4.52 8.66
N SER A 525 48.48 5.03 7.90
CA SER A 525 48.86 4.48 6.60
C SER A 525 50.36 4.61 6.41
N VAL A 526 50.99 3.63 5.75
CA VAL A 526 52.41 3.75 5.34
C VAL A 526 52.44 4.57 4.05
N ILE A 527 53.19 5.65 4.02
CA ILE A 527 53.29 6.55 2.86
C ILE A 527 54.56 6.33 2.02
N SER A 528 55.61 5.82 2.64
CA SER A 528 56.81 5.42 1.94
C SER A 528 57.67 4.45 2.79
N ASP A 529 58.49 3.64 2.17
CA ASP A 529 59.49 2.81 2.83
C ASP A 529 60.85 2.88 2.12
N PRO A 530 61.94 2.51 2.79
CA PRO A 530 63.30 2.59 2.22
C PRO A 530 63.56 1.65 1.02
N ILE A 531 62.70 0.63 0.81
CA ILE A 531 62.90 -0.39 -0.24
C ILE A 531 62.00 -0.08 -1.45
N ASN A 532 60.72 0.17 -1.23
CA ASN A 532 59.71 0.33 -2.28
C ASN A 532 59.37 1.81 -2.58
N GLY A 533 59.90 2.77 -1.80
CA GLY A 533 59.51 4.15 -1.92
C GLY A 533 58.02 4.36 -1.60
N THR A 534 57.26 4.96 -2.51
CA THR A 534 55.81 5.18 -2.38
C THR A 534 54.98 4.12 -3.09
N THR A 535 55.61 3.10 -3.73
CA THR A 535 54.91 2.04 -4.47
C THR A 535 54.72 0.83 -3.57
N ASP A 536 53.47 0.57 -3.14
CA ASP A 536 53.09 -0.53 -2.22
C ASP A 536 54.00 -0.59 -0.95
N PRO A 537 54.16 0.54 -0.21
CA PRO A 537 55.10 0.63 0.88
C PRO A 537 54.71 -0.25 2.06
N LYS A 538 55.70 -0.76 2.79
CA LYS A 538 55.57 -1.68 3.91
C LYS A 538 56.01 -1.00 5.23
N ALA A 539 55.35 -1.37 6.33
CA ALA A 539 55.70 -0.90 7.67
C ALA A 539 56.95 -1.60 8.20
N ILE A 540 58.13 -1.15 7.74
CA ILE A 540 59.46 -1.66 8.13
C ILE A 540 60.29 -0.54 8.77
N PRO A 541 61.36 -0.86 9.48
CA PRO A 541 62.26 0.18 10.00
C PRO A 541 62.71 1.17 8.89
N GLY A 542 62.62 2.48 9.19
CA GLY A 542 62.87 3.54 8.25
C GLY A 542 61.66 3.96 7.40
N ALA A 543 60.54 3.24 7.45
CA ALA A 543 59.31 3.63 6.75
C ALA A 543 58.65 4.87 7.39
N THR A 544 58.05 5.70 6.55
CA THR A 544 57.24 6.84 6.98
C THR A 544 55.77 6.44 7.04
N MET A 545 55.20 6.60 8.22
CA MET A 545 53.76 6.37 8.46
C MET A 545 53.06 7.70 8.72
N ARG A 546 51.89 7.86 8.13
CA ARG A 546 50.98 8.96 8.45
C ARG A 546 49.92 8.48 9.42
N TYR A 547 49.76 9.20 10.52
CA TYR A 547 48.61 9.07 11.41
C TYR A 547 47.63 10.21 11.13
N CYS A 548 46.35 9.92 11.30
CA CYS A 548 45.32 10.94 11.32
C CYS A 548 44.36 10.67 12.48
N ILE A 549 44.08 11.71 13.24
CA ILE A 549 43.09 11.74 14.32
C ILE A 549 41.94 12.59 13.83
N LEU A 550 40.74 12.03 13.82
CA LEU A 550 39.51 12.71 13.45
C LEU A 550 38.58 12.77 14.67
N VAL A 551 38.24 13.97 15.09
CA VAL A 551 37.26 14.23 16.15
C VAL A 551 36.02 14.81 15.49
N THR A 552 34.87 14.18 15.69
CA THR A 552 33.57 14.61 15.12
C THR A 552 32.60 14.93 16.26
N ASN A 553 31.94 16.09 16.17
CA ASN A 553 30.83 16.40 17.06
C ASN A 553 29.51 15.88 16.47
N ASN A 554 29.07 14.70 16.90
CA ASN A 554 27.79 14.11 16.52
C ASN A 554 26.63 14.58 17.43
N GLY A 555 26.89 15.51 18.33
CA GLY A 555 25.87 16.08 19.22
C GLY A 555 25.06 17.18 18.53
N SER A 556 24.06 17.69 19.27
CA SER A 556 23.24 18.83 18.85
C SER A 556 23.77 20.19 19.37
N GLY A 557 24.66 20.17 20.35
CA GLY A 557 25.29 21.35 20.93
C GLY A 557 26.74 21.53 20.49
N THR A 558 27.20 22.77 20.46
CA THR A 558 28.60 23.10 20.21
C THR A 558 29.47 22.56 21.35
N ALA A 559 30.50 21.78 21.02
CA ALA A 559 31.54 21.42 21.95
C ALA A 559 32.50 22.63 22.16
N THR A 560 32.96 22.83 23.38
CA THR A 560 33.87 23.91 23.71
C THR A 560 35.08 23.38 24.47
N GLY A 561 36.22 24.06 24.34
CA GLY A 561 37.43 23.72 25.07
C GLY A 561 37.99 22.34 24.70
N ILE A 562 37.98 21.99 23.43
CA ILE A 562 38.43 20.68 22.94
C ILE A 562 39.97 20.64 23.07
N ASN A 563 40.44 19.53 23.66
CA ASN A 563 41.86 19.28 23.80
C ASN A 563 42.13 17.81 23.44
N ILE A 564 42.99 17.57 22.47
CA ILE A 564 43.42 16.26 21.97
C ILE A 564 44.88 16.07 22.37
N ALA A 565 45.20 14.89 22.87
CA ALA A 565 46.58 14.49 23.13
C ALA A 565 46.81 13.08 22.62
N ASP A 566 47.85 12.87 21.82
CA ASP A 566 48.22 11.60 21.23
C ASP A 566 49.70 11.30 21.44
N ALA A 567 50.00 10.33 22.27
CA ALA A 567 51.36 9.87 22.48
C ALA A 567 51.89 9.07 21.29
N LEU A 568 53.04 9.42 20.77
CA LEU A 568 53.71 8.69 19.72
C LEU A 568 54.06 7.25 20.20
N PRO A 569 53.92 6.23 19.35
CA PRO A 569 54.39 4.90 19.65
C PRO A 569 55.89 4.87 19.96
N ALA A 570 56.31 4.10 20.95
CA ALA A 570 57.71 4.05 21.41
C ALA A 570 58.74 3.69 20.34
N SER A 571 58.31 3.00 19.29
CA SER A 571 59.16 2.61 18.15
C SER A 571 59.08 3.58 16.98
N THR A 572 58.65 4.82 17.19
CA THR A 572 58.55 5.83 16.13
C THR A 572 59.16 7.15 16.54
N THR A 573 59.64 7.89 15.56
CA THR A 573 60.14 9.26 15.71
C THR A 573 59.30 10.21 14.87
N PHE A 574 58.82 11.33 15.44
CA PHE A 574 58.06 12.35 14.73
C PHE A 574 58.89 12.93 13.56
N ALA A 575 58.21 13.12 12.41
CA ALA A 575 58.82 13.80 11.26
C ALA A 575 58.57 15.32 11.35
N PRO A 576 59.58 16.15 11.65
CA PRO A 576 59.37 17.58 11.82
C PRO A 576 58.75 18.26 10.59
N GLY A 577 57.82 19.20 10.83
CA GLY A 577 57.13 19.96 9.78
C GLY A 577 56.06 19.16 9.04
N SER A 578 55.67 17.98 9.58
CA SER A 578 54.62 17.12 8.98
C SER A 578 53.22 17.36 9.55
N LEU A 579 53.10 18.15 10.59
CA LEU A 579 51.83 18.40 11.26
C LEU A 579 50.89 19.20 10.35
N ARG A 580 49.65 18.74 10.25
CA ARG A 580 48.58 19.32 9.41
C ARG A 580 47.26 19.26 10.13
N SER A 581 46.43 20.30 9.93
CA SER A 581 45.06 20.34 10.41
C SER A 581 44.05 20.48 9.27
N GLY A 582 42.78 20.18 9.57
CA GLY A 582 41.67 20.31 8.64
C GLY A 582 40.36 19.75 9.19
N THR A 583 39.39 19.58 8.34
CA THR A 583 38.06 19.06 8.71
C THR A 583 37.86 17.58 8.38
N SER A 584 38.83 16.94 7.72
CA SER A 584 38.85 15.50 7.42
C SER A 584 40.29 15.03 7.24
N CYS A 585 40.54 13.74 7.40
CA CYS A 585 41.87 13.15 7.21
C CYS A 585 42.47 13.43 5.83
N ALA A 586 41.65 13.38 4.78
CA ALA A 586 42.08 13.70 3.42
C ALA A 586 42.21 15.21 3.19
N GLY A 587 41.48 16.03 3.95
CA GLY A 587 41.49 17.48 3.89
C GLY A 587 42.37 18.17 4.95
N ALA A 588 43.18 17.41 5.71
CA ALA A 588 44.15 17.95 6.62
C ALA A 588 45.37 18.47 5.85
N THR A 589 45.28 19.69 5.32
CA THR A 589 46.27 20.31 4.44
C THR A 589 46.83 21.61 4.97
N THR A 590 46.22 22.24 5.99
CA THR A 590 46.74 23.41 6.67
C THR A 590 47.99 23.02 7.44
N VAL A 591 49.10 23.68 7.15
CA VAL A 591 50.39 23.41 7.80
C VAL A 591 50.38 24.04 9.19
N GLU A 592 50.66 23.23 10.19
CA GLU A 592 50.88 23.67 11.55
C GLU A 592 52.39 23.74 11.82
N ASP A 593 52.84 24.66 12.64
CA ASP A 593 54.21 24.58 13.15
C ASP A 593 54.30 23.50 14.25
N ASP A 594 55.48 23.10 14.66
CA ASP A 594 55.64 22.01 15.63
C ASP A 594 55.60 22.50 17.08
N ASN A 595 55.38 23.79 17.34
CA ASN A 595 55.41 24.38 18.68
C ASN A 595 54.00 24.85 19.13
N ALA A 596 53.82 25.08 20.43
CA ALA A 596 52.54 25.46 21.02
C ALA A 596 52.32 26.97 21.14
N GLY A 597 53.06 27.76 20.40
CA GLY A 597 52.96 29.22 20.47
C GLY A 597 53.34 29.87 19.16
N GLY A 598 52.38 30.27 18.38
CA GLY A 598 52.55 30.89 17.08
C GLY A 598 51.29 31.59 16.59
N ALA A 599 51.31 32.04 15.35
CA ALA A 599 50.17 32.69 14.72
C ALA A 599 49.14 31.71 14.16
N ASP A 600 49.52 30.46 14.03
CA ASP A 600 48.73 29.34 13.47
C ASP A 600 47.93 28.54 14.51
N GLU A 601 48.06 28.89 15.82
CA GLU A 601 47.33 28.21 16.91
C GLU A 601 45.79 28.34 16.85
N SER A 602 45.25 29.05 15.90
CA SER A 602 43.80 29.29 15.77
C SER A 602 43.24 29.05 14.37
N ASP A 603 44.03 28.61 13.38
CA ASP A 603 43.57 28.45 11.99
C ASP A 603 43.76 27.05 11.36
N PRO A 604 42.71 26.27 11.18
CA PRO A 604 41.43 26.36 11.84
C PRO A 604 41.47 25.84 13.28
N PHE A 605 42.57 25.18 13.68
CA PHE A 605 42.80 24.54 14.98
C PHE A 605 44.28 24.59 15.33
N GLY A 606 44.63 24.96 16.54
CA GLY A 606 46.02 24.88 16.99
C GLY A 606 46.49 23.45 17.15
N ALA A 607 47.65 23.10 16.59
CA ALA A 607 48.25 21.78 16.78
C ALA A 607 49.77 21.91 16.98
N SER A 608 50.35 21.09 17.86
CA SER A 608 51.74 21.12 18.24
C SER A 608 52.29 19.77 18.65
N ILE A 609 53.61 19.65 18.81
CA ILE A 609 54.24 18.47 19.42
C ILE A 609 55.09 18.88 20.62
N GLY A 610 54.81 18.30 21.79
CA GLY A 610 55.58 18.46 23.02
C GLY A 610 56.27 17.15 23.42
N GLY A 611 57.55 17.03 23.18
CA GLY A 611 58.29 15.79 23.43
C GLY A 611 57.83 14.66 22.53
N THR A 612 57.07 13.69 23.07
CA THR A 612 56.52 12.57 22.32
C THR A 612 54.99 12.63 22.20
N THR A 613 54.36 13.79 22.46
CA THR A 613 52.90 13.92 22.43
C THR A 613 52.51 14.96 21.39
N VAL A 614 51.73 14.57 20.41
CA VAL A 614 50.99 15.47 19.52
C VAL A 614 49.76 15.98 20.27
N ALA A 615 49.59 17.27 20.33
CA ALA A 615 48.46 17.95 20.95
C ALA A 615 47.72 18.80 19.93
N ALA A 616 46.43 18.94 20.09
CA ALA A 616 45.62 19.87 19.32
C ALA A 616 44.51 20.47 20.17
N THR A 617 44.21 21.74 19.93
CA THR A 617 43.18 22.47 20.68
C THR A 617 42.20 23.13 19.71
N ALA A 618 40.94 23.18 20.10
CA ALA A 618 39.94 23.98 19.43
C ALA A 618 39.05 24.66 20.47
N THR A 619 38.77 25.94 20.28
CA THR A 619 37.87 26.68 21.17
C THR A 619 36.45 26.17 21.09
N THR A 620 35.99 25.83 19.87
CA THR A 620 34.65 25.33 19.60
C THR A 620 34.66 24.33 18.45
N LEU A 621 33.71 23.39 18.48
CA LEU A 621 33.37 22.50 17.36
C LEU A 621 31.85 22.40 17.27
N ALA A 622 31.28 23.01 16.24
CA ALA A 622 29.83 23.04 16.03
C ALA A 622 29.25 21.63 15.75
N PRO A 623 27.96 21.43 15.96
CA PRO A 623 27.26 20.18 15.60
C PRO A 623 27.51 19.78 14.15
N GLY A 624 27.76 18.50 13.91
CA GLY A 624 28.04 17.94 12.58
C GLY A 624 29.42 18.25 12.01
N ASN A 625 30.23 19.10 12.68
CA ASN A 625 31.57 19.41 12.23
C ASN A 625 32.61 18.43 12.77
N ALA A 626 33.74 18.38 12.09
CA ALA A 626 34.89 17.58 12.48
C ALA A 626 36.19 18.39 12.47
N LEU A 627 37.13 17.94 13.31
CA LEU A 627 38.50 18.39 13.42
C LEU A 627 39.41 17.21 13.10
N ALA A 628 40.32 17.37 12.16
CA ALA A 628 41.31 16.36 11.79
C ALA A 628 42.73 16.88 12.00
N ILE A 629 43.57 16.07 12.62
CA ILE A 629 45.02 16.30 12.75
C ILE A 629 45.74 15.15 12.07
N ALA A 630 46.60 15.44 11.13
CA ALA A 630 47.48 14.49 10.46
C ALA A 630 48.94 14.80 10.73
N PHE A 631 49.75 13.78 10.95
CA PHE A 631 51.22 13.92 11.15
C PHE A 631 51.93 12.66 10.71
N ASP A 632 53.19 12.79 10.35
CA ASP A 632 54.02 11.68 9.91
C ASP A 632 55.06 11.30 10.99
N VAL A 633 55.35 9.99 11.04
CA VAL A 633 56.39 9.44 11.89
C VAL A 633 57.28 8.48 11.11
N THR A 634 58.53 8.35 11.49
CA THR A 634 59.44 7.32 10.99
C THR A 634 59.46 6.14 11.95
N ILE A 635 59.38 4.92 11.44
CA ILE A 635 59.54 3.68 12.25
C ILE A 635 61.02 3.51 12.55
N ASN A 636 61.37 3.34 13.83
CA ASN A 636 62.74 3.18 14.29
C ASN A 636 63.28 1.79 14.02
#